data_b01c05e959afac76aa0bc9503929381a
#
_entry.id   b01c05e959afac76aa0bc9503929381a
#
_cell.length_a   1.000
_cell.length_b   1.000
_cell.length_c   1.000
_cell.angle_alpha   90.00
_cell.angle_beta   90.00
_cell.angle_gamma   90.00
#
_symmetry.space_group_name_H-M   'P 1'
#
loop_
_entity.id
_entity.type
_entity.pdbx_description
1 polymer ?
#
loop_
_entity_poly.entity_id
_entity_poly.type
_entity_poly.pdbx_seq_one_letter_code
_entity_poly.pdbx_strand_id
1 'polypeptide(L)'
;MDRITELYHENFTKVLADWCKDHGVWYLGHNIEDNGAHARLGYGTGHYFRGQQEMDFAGIDVIGGQIVPGMNYHHDAFSTGGSNGEFYHYALAKLASSAAHLDPVKKGRAMCEAFGAYGWNEGLKTMKWIADHLMVRGINYLVPHAFNPKSFPDFDCPPHFYVHGHNPQFRYFKYFSDYVNRVMDIMKDGHYPAKIGLLYPAEMEWAGDYMPVEKPARVLTQSQIPFDIVTRDYLKQAEITDGKYKINQTEFEVLVVPYGEYMPEDLKEVIEKFCKT
;
A
#
# COMPACT_ATOMS: atom_id res chain seq x y z
N MET A 1 15.76 -7.36 13.08
CA MET A 1 14.48 -7.23 12.35
C MET A 1 14.42 -8.16 11.15
N ASP A 2 15.45 -8.22 10.33
CA ASP A 2 15.48 -9.01 9.08
C ASP A 2 14.95 -10.43 9.27
N ARG A 3 15.57 -11.24 10.13
CA ARG A 3 15.11 -12.62 10.42
C ARG A 3 13.70 -12.70 11.02
N ILE A 4 13.27 -11.71 11.79
CA ILE A 4 11.91 -11.71 12.37
C ILE A 4 10.84 -11.57 11.27
N THR A 5 11.08 -10.70 10.29
CA THR A 5 10.14 -10.50 9.19
C THR A 5 10.08 -11.69 8.24
N GLU A 6 11.22 -12.39 8.05
CA GLU A 6 11.25 -13.68 7.34
C GLU A 6 10.46 -14.76 8.08
N LEU A 7 10.67 -14.90 9.40
CA LEU A 7 9.93 -15.85 10.22
C LEU A 7 8.43 -15.57 10.24
N TYR A 8 8.02 -14.29 10.24
CA TYR A 8 6.61 -13.93 10.11
C TYR A 8 6.04 -14.42 8.77
N HIS A 9 6.75 -14.18 7.68
CA HIS A 9 6.35 -14.69 6.37
C HIS A 9 6.28 -16.23 6.35
N GLU A 10 7.35 -16.91 6.77
CA GLU A 10 7.44 -18.38 6.74
C GLU A 10 6.37 -19.07 7.59
N ASN A 11 6.08 -18.55 8.79
CA ASN A 11 5.26 -19.23 9.79
C ASN A 11 3.83 -18.68 9.93
N PHE A 12 3.51 -17.57 9.29
CA PHE A 12 2.18 -16.99 9.32
C PHE A 12 1.62 -16.79 7.91
N THR A 13 2.15 -15.84 7.14
CA THR A 13 1.58 -15.47 5.83
C THR A 13 1.58 -16.64 4.86
N LYS A 14 2.70 -17.34 4.74
CA LYS A 14 2.82 -18.50 3.84
C LYS A 14 1.91 -19.65 4.25
N VAL A 15 1.77 -19.93 5.54
CA VAL A 15 0.91 -21.03 6.02
C VAL A 15 -0.54 -20.77 5.65
N LEU A 16 -1.02 -19.53 5.80
CA LEU A 16 -2.38 -19.15 5.41
C LEU A 16 -2.55 -19.17 3.89
N ALA A 17 -1.56 -18.70 3.15
CA ALA A 17 -1.60 -18.70 1.69
C ALA A 17 -1.64 -20.12 1.11
N ASP A 18 -0.82 -21.03 1.64
CA ASP A 18 -0.83 -22.44 1.22
C ASP A 18 -2.19 -23.08 1.51
N TRP A 19 -2.76 -22.84 2.69
CA TRP A 19 -4.10 -23.33 3.02
C TRP A 19 -5.17 -22.79 2.06
N CYS A 20 -5.17 -21.49 1.80
CA CYS A 20 -6.12 -20.86 0.86
C CYS A 20 -6.01 -21.46 -0.56
N LYS A 21 -4.78 -21.65 -1.02
CA LYS A 21 -4.50 -22.27 -2.32
C LYS A 21 -5.02 -23.71 -2.42
N ASP A 22 -4.80 -24.50 -1.38
CA ASP A 22 -5.26 -25.90 -1.32
C ASP A 22 -6.80 -25.99 -1.28
N HIS A 23 -7.48 -24.93 -0.81
CA HIS A 23 -8.95 -24.87 -0.76
C HIS A 23 -9.58 -24.07 -1.91
N GLY A 24 -8.77 -23.58 -2.87
CA GLY A 24 -9.24 -22.86 -4.04
C GLY A 24 -9.87 -21.50 -3.72
N VAL A 25 -9.42 -20.84 -2.65
CA VAL A 25 -9.87 -19.50 -2.23
C VAL A 25 -8.71 -18.51 -2.27
N TRP A 26 -9.01 -17.24 -2.48
CA TRP A 26 -7.98 -16.19 -2.46
C TRP A 26 -7.65 -15.77 -1.05
N TYR A 27 -6.36 -15.52 -0.82
CA TYR A 27 -5.86 -14.90 0.39
C TYR A 27 -5.62 -13.41 0.14
N LEU A 28 -6.35 -12.56 0.85
CA LEU A 28 -6.21 -11.11 0.77
C LEU A 28 -6.37 -10.48 2.16
N GLY A 29 -5.81 -9.29 2.32
CA GLY A 29 -5.85 -8.54 3.58
C GLY A 29 -4.85 -7.40 3.53
N HIS A 30 -4.71 -6.71 4.65
CA HIS A 30 -3.75 -5.62 4.85
C HIS A 30 -2.99 -5.81 6.17
N ASN A 31 -1.95 -5.01 6.38
CA ASN A 31 -1.28 -4.94 7.67
C ASN A 31 -2.18 -4.17 8.66
N ILE A 32 -1.92 -4.35 9.96
CA ILE A 32 -2.73 -3.68 10.99
C ILE A 32 -2.63 -2.15 10.84
N GLU A 33 -3.78 -1.49 10.70
CA GLU A 33 -3.98 -0.03 10.67
C GLU A 33 -3.10 0.75 9.67
N ASP A 34 -2.21 0.09 8.94
CA ASP A 34 -1.25 0.66 7.98
C ASP A 34 -0.67 2.02 8.42
N ASN A 35 -0.14 2.07 9.63
CA ASN A 35 0.14 3.30 10.39
C ASN A 35 1.46 4.00 10.03
N GLY A 36 2.09 3.67 8.93
CA GLY A 36 3.36 4.29 8.51
C GLY A 36 4.60 3.82 9.26
N ALA A 37 4.46 2.84 10.13
CA ALA A 37 5.56 2.29 10.93
C ALA A 37 5.75 0.78 10.66
N HIS A 38 5.53 0.35 9.41
CA HIS A 38 5.59 -1.06 9.02
C HIS A 38 6.92 -1.74 9.35
N ALA A 39 8.03 -1.00 9.25
CA ALA A 39 9.36 -1.50 9.55
C ALA A 39 9.67 -1.62 11.06
N ARG A 40 8.76 -1.19 11.96
CA ARG A 40 8.97 -1.20 13.39
C ARG A 40 8.30 -2.39 14.06
N LEU A 41 9.01 -2.99 15.04
CA LEU A 41 8.42 -4.00 15.91
C LEU A 41 7.28 -3.41 16.76
N GLY A 42 6.19 -4.16 16.87
CA GLY A 42 5.02 -3.76 17.66
C GLY A 42 4.04 -2.81 16.96
N TYR A 43 4.35 -2.38 15.73
CA TYR A 43 3.50 -1.52 14.91
C TYR A 43 2.98 -2.21 13.65
N GLY A 44 3.43 -3.41 13.36
CA GLY A 44 3.03 -4.17 12.18
C GLY A 44 3.92 -5.38 11.99
N THR A 45 4.01 -5.85 10.74
CA THR A 45 4.77 -7.05 10.36
C THR A 45 6.29 -6.84 10.33
N GLY A 46 6.75 -5.63 10.52
CA GLY A 46 8.17 -5.24 10.45
C GLY A 46 8.70 -5.01 9.04
N HIS A 47 7.95 -5.40 8.00
CA HIS A 47 8.27 -5.15 6.60
C HIS A 47 7.01 -5.33 5.74
N TYR A 48 6.53 -4.25 5.10
CA TYR A 48 5.27 -4.30 4.35
C TYR A 48 5.27 -5.44 3.30
N PHE A 49 6.24 -5.47 2.39
CA PHE A 49 6.25 -6.42 1.26
C PHE A 49 6.36 -7.86 1.73
N ARG A 50 7.17 -8.17 2.76
CA ARG A 50 7.26 -9.52 3.34
C ARG A 50 5.96 -9.93 4.03
N GLY A 51 5.31 -8.99 4.72
CA GLY A 51 3.99 -9.22 5.32
C GLY A 51 2.90 -9.51 4.29
N GLN A 52 3.04 -8.99 3.07
CA GLN A 52 2.10 -9.18 1.96
C GLN A 52 2.51 -10.30 0.98
N GLN A 53 3.67 -10.88 1.16
CA GLN A 53 4.16 -11.95 0.30
C GLN A 53 3.21 -13.15 0.30
N GLU A 54 3.07 -13.86 -0.81
CA GLU A 54 2.14 -14.99 -1.02
C GLU A 54 0.64 -14.64 -1.03
N MET A 55 0.22 -13.45 -0.61
CA MET A 55 -1.17 -13.04 -0.75
C MET A 55 -1.53 -12.83 -2.22
N ASP A 56 -2.76 -13.18 -2.61
CA ASP A 56 -3.25 -12.99 -3.97
C ASP A 56 -3.46 -11.52 -4.34
N PHE A 57 -3.61 -10.65 -3.35
CA PHE A 57 -3.73 -9.19 -3.49
C PHE A 57 -2.68 -8.52 -2.61
N ALA A 58 -2.14 -7.41 -3.07
CA ALA A 58 -1.45 -6.48 -2.19
C ALA A 58 -2.47 -5.57 -1.52
N GLY A 59 -2.53 -5.58 -0.20
CA GLY A 59 -3.57 -4.86 0.55
C GLY A 59 -3.05 -3.76 1.45
N ILE A 60 -3.87 -2.72 1.57
CA ILE A 60 -3.72 -1.62 2.54
C ILE A 60 -5.07 -1.29 3.16
N ASP A 61 -5.04 -0.56 4.26
CA ASP A 61 -6.19 0.07 4.89
C ASP A 61 -6.08 1.60 4.83
N VAL A 62 -7.20 2.28 4.63
CA VAL A 62 -7.32 3.74 4.73
C VAL A 62 -8.48 4.07 5.64
N ILE A 63 -8.17 4.32 6.90
CA ILE A 63 -9.08 4.41 8.03
C ILE A 63 -8.85 5.71 8.83
N GLY A 64 -9.85 6.16 9.57
CA GLY A 64 -9.70 7.12 10.67
C GLY A 64 -9.14 8.49 10.29
N GLY A 65 -9.36 8.96 9.07
CA GLY A 65 -8.83 10.25 8.62
C GLY A 65 -7.37 10.23 8.18
N GLN A 66 -6.82 9.07 7.86
CA GLN A 66 -5.45 8.93 7.31
C GLN A 66 -5.27 9.70 6.01
N ILE A 67 -6.27 9.71 5.13
CA ILE A 67 -6.27 10.49 3.89
C ILE A 67 -7.39 11.53 3.95
N VAL A 68 -7.00 12.80 4.06
CA VAL A 68 -7.95 13.94 4.12
C VAL A 68 -7.49 15.01 3.14
N PRO A 69 -8.38 15.60 2.33
CA PRO A 69 -8.04 16.69 1.42
C PRO A 69 -7.29 17.82 2.12
N GLY A 70 -6.09 18.16 1.61
CA GLY A 70 -5.26 19.23 2.14
C GLY A 70 -4.41 18.87 3.37
N MET A 71 -4.54 17.66 3.93
CA MET A 71 -3.77 17.23 5.13
C MET A 71 -2.62 16.28 4.77
N ASN A 72 -1.88 16.59 3.74
CA ASN A 72 -0.76 15.80 3.21
C ASN A 72 0.58 16.13 3.89
N TYR A 73 0.55 16.40 5.18
CA TYR A 73 1.71 16.72 6.02
C TYR A 73 1.57 16.03 7.39
N HIS A 74 2.64 16.02 8.18
CA HIS A 74 2.56 15.51 9.55
C HIS A 74 1.69 16.44 10.41
N HIS A 75 0.71 15.86 11.09
CA HIS A 75 -0.20 16.58 11.99
C HIS A 75 -0.59 15.71 13.18
N ASP A 76 -1.07 16.33 14.24
CA ASP A 76 -1.58 15.59 15.39
C ASP A 76 -2.87 14.83 15.02
N ALA A 77 -2.93 13.56 15.38
CA ALA A 77 -4.08 12.71 15.17
C ALA A 77 -4.69 12.27 16.49
N PHE A 78 -6.00 12.10 16.48
CA PHE A 78 -6.79 11.83 17.68
C PHE A 78 -6.40 10.52 18.39
N SER A 79 -6.03 9.48 17.66
CA SER A 79 -5.88 8.13 18.25
C SER A 79 -4.44 7.71 18.55
N THR A 80 -3.43 8.33 17.94
CA THR A 80 -2.03 7.85 17.99
C THR A 80 -1.01 8.91 18.39
N GLY A 81 -1.45 10.09 18.77
CA GLY A 81 -0.56 11.22 19.09
C GLY A 81 0.09 11.87 17.87
N GLY A 82 -0.17 11.36 16.67
CA GLY A 82 0.32 11.96 15.44
C GLY A 82 -0.11 11.18 14.21
N SER A 83 -0.31 11.87 13.11
CA SER A 83 -0.59 11.28 11.81
C SER A 83 0.44 11.74 10.80
N ASN A 84 1.06 10.78 10.12
CA ASN A 84 1.97 11.06 9.02
C ASN A 84 1.19 11.18 7.70
N GLY A 85 0.49 12.30 7.51
CA GLY A 85 -0.25 12.58 6.27
C GLY A 85 0.62 12.50 5.02
N GLU A 86 1.91 12.79 5.11
CA GLU A 86 2.84 12.64 3.99
C GLU A 86 2.98 11.16 3.58
N PHE A 87 3.12 10.25 4.55
CA PHE A 87 3.15 8.81 4.30
C PHE A 87 1.84 8.33 3.65
N TYR A 88 0.70 8.64 4.26
CA TYR A 88 -0.61 8.18 3.76
C TYR A 88 -0.92 8.71 2.35
N HIS A 89 -0.60 9.95 2.07
CA HIS A 89 -0.89 10.56 0.77
C HIS A 89 0.07 10.14 -0.35
N TYR A 90 1.35 9.81 -0.04
CA TYR A 90 2.37 9.63 -1.08
C TYR A 90 3.01 8.25 -1.11
N ALA A 91 3.02 7.50 0.00
CA ALA A 91 3.64 6.19 0.07
C ALA A 91 2.64 5.05 0.17
N LEU A 92 1.64 5.11 1.03
CA LEU A 92 0.81 3.96 1.41
C LEU A 92 0.21 3.23 0.20
N ALA A 93 -0.56 3.93 -0.66
CA ALA A 93 -1.16 3.30 -1.83
C ALA A 93 -0.09 2.80 -2.82
N LYS A 94 1.08 3.46 -2.87
CA LYS A 94 2.20 3.02 -3.71
C LYS A 94 2.87 1.74 -3.21
N LEU A 95 2.86 1.46 -1.91
CA LEU A 95 3.31 0.16 -1.39
C LEU A 95 2.48 -0.98 -1.99
N ALA A 96 1.14 -0.87 -1.94
CA ALA A 96 0.25 -1.90 -2.48
C ALA A 96 0.37 -2.01 -4.00
N SER A 97 0.30 -0.91 -4.74
CA SER A 97 0.38 -0.96 -6.20
C SER A 97 1.74 -1.47 -6.69
N SER A 98 2.83 -1.09 -6.04
CA SER A 98 4.17 -1.61 -6.38
C SER A 98 4.29 -3.10 -6.12
N ALA A 99 3.81 -3.58 -4.96
CA ALA A 99 3.76 -5.02 -4.69
C ALA A 99 2.91 -5.77 -5.74
N ALA A 100 1.78 -5.19 -6.14
CA ALA A 100 0.91 -5.78 -7.17
C ALA A 100 1.58 -5.88 -8.54
N HIS A 101 2.40 -4.89 -8.92
CA HIS A 101 3.14 -4.89 -10.19
C HIS A 101 4.34 -5.85 -10.16
N LEU A 102 5.06 -5.91 -9.03
CA LEU A 102 6.36 -6.57 -8.94
C LEU A 102 6.27 -8.03 -8.51
N ASP A 103 5.23 -8.42 -7.79
CA ASP A 103 5.01 -9.80 -7.35
C ASP A 103 4.07 -10.52 -8.35
N PRO A 104 4.55 -11.55 -9.07
CA PRO A 104 3.75 -12.26 -10.08
C PRO A 104 2.51 -12.97 -9.49
N VAL A 105 2.51 -13.32 -8.20
CA VAL A 105 1.37 -13.96 -7.53
C VAL A 105 0.16 -13.04 -7.53
N LYS A 106 0.38 -11.75 -7.35
CA LYS A 106 -0.67 -10.73 -7.24
C LYS A 106 -1.34 -10.38 -8.57
N LYS A 107 -0.67 -10.64 -9.69
CA LYS A 107 -1.22 -10.37 -11.04
C LYS A 107 -1.79 -8.95 -11.20
N GLY A 108 -1.12 -7.96 -10.66
CA GLY A 108 -1.53 -6.55 -10.72
C GLY A 108 -2.68 -6.16 -9.77
N ARG A 109 -3.09 -7.02 -8.83
CA ARG A 109 -4.21 -6.75 -7.92
C ARG A 109 -3.75 -6.03 -6.67
N ALA A 110 -4.16 -4.77 -6.54
CA ALA A 110 -3.93 -3.92 -5.38
C ALA A 110 -5.27 -3.53 -4.74
N MET A 111 -5.47 -3.89 -3.48
CA MET A 111 -6.71 -3.61 -2.77
C MET A 111 -6.51 -2.60 -1.64
N CYS A 112 -7.59 -1.90 -1.31
CA CYS A 112 -7.69 -1.07 -0.12
C CYS A 112 -9.01 -1.35 0.61
N GLU A 113 -8.94 -1.68 1.90
CA GLU A 113 -10.05 -1.46 2.81
C GLU A 113 -10.15 0.05 3.04
N ALA A 114 -11.34 0.64 2.90
CA ALA A 114 -11.44 2.10 2.86
C ALA A 114 -12.71 2.61 3.55
N PHE A 115 -12.64 3.86 4.02
CA PHE A 115 -13.74 4.64 4.58
C PHE A 115 -14.05 4.37 6.05
N GLY A 116 -13.48 3.35 6.69
CA GLY A 116 -13.73 3.04 8.09
C GLY A 116 -13.28 4.15 9.03
N ALA A 117 -14.04 4.35 10.12
CA ALA A 117 -13.72 5.28 11.22
C ALA A 117 -13.52 6.77 10.83
N TYR A 118 -14.00 7.19 9.67
CA TYR A 118 -14.04 8.64 9.33
C TYR A 118 -15.17 9.40 10.04
N GLY A 119 -16.10 8.69 10.65
CA GLY A 119 -17.24 9.26 11.36
C GLY A 119 -18.50 9.39 10.50
N TRP A 120 -19.63 9.63 11.17
CA TRP A 120 -20.95 9.75 10.51
C TRP A 120 -21.08 10.96 9.57
N ASN A 121 -20.18 11.92 9.64
CA ASN A 121 -20.12 13.07 8.75
C ASN A 121 -19.40 12.78 7.44
N GLU A 122 -18.77 11.62 7.28
CA GLU A 122 -18.25 11.20 5.99
C GLU A 122 -19.40 10.90 5.03
N GLY A 123 -19.39 11.58 3.90
CA GLY A 123 -20.38 11.41 2.86
C GLY A 123 -19.78 10.90 1.56
N LEU A 124 -20.64 10.50 0.62
CA LEU A 124 -20.26 9.97 -0.69
C LEU A 124 -19.30 10.88 -1.47
N LYS A 125 -19.35 12.19 -1.23
CA LYS A 125 -18.42 13.14 -1.86
C LYS A 125 -16.98 12.94 -1.37
N THR A 126 -16.79 12.77 -0.07
CA THR A 126 -15.48 12.48 0.53
C THR A 126 -15.01 11.09 0.13
N MET A 127 -15.90 10.09 0.19
CA MET A 127 -15.61 8.72 -0.26
C MET A 127 -15.14 8.70 -1.72
N LYS A 128 -15.81 9.44 -2.60
CA LYS A 128 -15.39 9.55 -4.00
C LYS A 128 -14.00 10.16 -4.12
N TRP A 129 -13.68 11.21 -3.36
CA TRP A 129 -12.36 11.82 -3.39
C TRP A 129 -11.28 10.85 -2.91
N ILE A 130 -11.54 10.10 -1.83
CA ILE A 130 -10.61 9.07 -1.31
C ILE A 130 -10.43 7.97 -2.37
N ALA A 131 -11.52 7.49 -2.98
CA ALA A 131 -11.45 6.49 -4.04
C ALA A 131 -10.62 6.97 -5.24
N ASP A 132 -10.83 8.20 -5.71
CA ASP A 132 -10.05 8.79 -6.79
C ASP A 132 -8.56 8.90 -6.42
N HIS A 133 -8.28 9.33 -5.19
CA HIS A 133 -6.92 9.42 -4.66
C HIS A 133 -6.20 8.06 -4.67
N LEU A 134 -6.91 6.99 -4.29
CA LEU A 134 -6.39 5.62 -4.26
C LEU A 134 -6.21 5.07 -5.68
N MET A 135 -7.23 5.24 -6.53
CA MET A 135 -7.21 4.73 -7.91
C MET A 135 -6.08 5.35 -8.75
N VAL A 136 -5.84 6.67 -8.67
CA VAL A 136 -4.72 7.29 -9.42
C VAL A 136 -3.35 6.84 -8.93
N ARG A 137 -3.27 6.16 -7.79
CA ARG A 137 -2.05 5.55 -7.26
C ARG A 137 -1.96 4.05 -7.48
N GLY A 138 -2.91 3.48 -8.25
CA GLY A 138 -2.89 2.11 -8.70
C GLY A 138 -3.71 1.12 -7.87
N ILE A 139 -4.49 1.57 -6.88
CA ILE A 139 -5.46 0.71 -6.22
C ILE A 139 -6.60 0.41 -7.19
N ASN A 140 -6.86 -0.87 -7.43
CA ASN A 140 -7.85 -1.35 -8.38
C ASN A 140 -8.89 -2.30 -7.79
N TYR A 141 -8.90 -2.45 -6.46
CA TYR A 141 -9.96 -3.10 -5.69
C TYR A 141 -10.24 -2.30 -4.42
N LEU A 142 -11.52 -2.00 -4.14
CA LEU A 142 -11.94 -1.38 -2.89
C LEU A 142 -12.84 -2.33 -2.09
N VAL A 143 -12.57 -2.41 -0.80
CA VAL A 143 -13.41 -3.08 0.20
C VAL A 143 -14.00 -2.00 1.10
N PRO A 144 -15.23 -1.55 0.84
CA PRO A 144 -15.83 -0.46 1.61
C PRO A 144 -16.17 -0.88 3.05
N HIS A 145 -15.64 -0.17 4.03
CA HIS A 145 -15.97 -0.36 5.45
C HIS A 145 -17.03 0.67 5.87
N ALA A 146 -18.36 0.32 6.26
CA ALA A 146 -18.78 -1.06 6.20
C ALA A 146 -20.30 -1.18 5.99
N PHE A 147 -20.70 -2.36 5.57
CA PHE A 147 -22.10 -2.79 5.63
C PHE A 147 -22.30 -3.60 6.91
N ASN A 148 -22.64 -2.92 8.01
CA ASN A 148 -22.81 -3.54 9.31
C ASN A 148 -24.30 -3.91 9.54
N PRO A 149 -24.62 -5.17 9.96
CA PRO A 149 -25.98 -5.59 10.27
C PRO A 149 -26.48 -5.16 11.66
N LYS A 150 -25.61 -4.58 12.51
CA LYS A 150 -26.02 -4.13 13.84
C LYS A 150 -27.09 -3.04 13.78
N SER A 151 -27.86 -2.93 14.85
CA SER A 151 -28.86 -1.88 15.02
C SER A 151 -28.23 -0.51 15.16
N PHE A 152 -28.91 0.51 14.63
CA PHE A 152 -28.52 1.90 14.84
C PHE A 152 -28.90 2.39 16.27
N PRO A 153 -28.07 3.22 16.94
CA PRO A 153 -26.73 3.66 16.53
C PRO A 153 -25.65 2.61 16.82
N ASP A 154 -24.77 2.40 15.85
CA ASP A 154 -23.55 1.64 16.04
C ASP A 154 -22.37 2.61 16.01
N PHE A 155 -21.54 2.60 17.09
CA PHE A 155 -20.41 3.50 17.26
C PHE A 155 -19.07 2.89 16.84
N ASP A 156 -19.10 1.64 16.38
CA ASP A 156 -17.93 0.92 15.95
C ASP A 156 -17.51 1.36 14.53
N CYS A 157 -16.47 2.15 14.45
CA CYS A 157 -15.83 2.59 13.20
C CYS A 157 -16.78 3.13 12.10
N PRO A 158 -17.70 4.09 12.40
CA PRO A 158 -18.58 4.65 11.38
C PRO A 158 -17.78 5.35 10.24
N PRO A 159 -18.37 5.50 9.03
CA PRO A 159 -19.78 5.36 8.71
C PRO A 159 -20.20 3.93 8.39
N HIS A 160 -21.47 3.61 8.64
CA HIS A 160 -22.10 2.40 8.16
C HIS A 160 -23.05 2.76 7.02
N PHE A 161 -22.98 2.04 5.89
CA PHE A 161 -23.63 2.53 4.66
C PHE A 161 -25.13 2.28 4.65
N TYR A 162 -25.59 1.08 5.02
CA TYR A 162 -27.00 0.72 5.00
C TYR A 162 -27.74 1.07 6.30
N VAL A 163 -27.30 0.51 7.40
CA VAL A 163 -27.83 0.70 8.78
C VAL A 163 -29.36 0.66 8.82
N HIS A 164 -29.96 -0.37 8.22
CA HIS A 164 -31.43 -0.55 8.12
C HIS A 164 -32.17 0.69 7.55
N GLY A 165 -31.52 1.44 6.64
CA GLY A 165 -32.06 2.64 6.03
C GLY A 165 -31.84 3.94 6.81
N HIS A 166 -31.14 3.90 7.95
CA HIS A 166 -30.86 5.11 8.74
C HIS A 166 -29.82 6.02 8.09
N ASN A 167 -28.94 5.49 7.20
CA ASN A 167 -28.02 6.36 6.46
C ASN A 167 -28.75 6.99 5.26
N PRO A 168 -29.01 8.32 5.26
CA PRO A 168 -29.76 8.97 4.21
C PRO A 168 -29.09 8.96 2.84
N GLN A 169 -27.77 8.71 2.79
CA GLN A 169 -27.01 8.66 1.55
C GLN A 169 -27.00 7.27 0.90
N PHE A 170 -27.43 6.22 1.61
CA PHE A 170 -27.42 4.86 1.09
C PHE A 170 -28.14 4.71 -0.26
N ARG A 171 -29.28 5.39 -0.45
CA ARG A 171 -30.01 5.39 -1.73
C ARG A 171 -29.20 5.86 -2.93
N TYR A 172 -28.07 6.58 -2.69
CA TYR A 172 -27.16 7.07 -3.72
C TYR A 172 -25.87 6.23 -3.81
N PHE A 173 -25.68 5.27 -2.91
CA PHE A 173 -24.47 4.46 -2.85
C PHE A 173 -24.21 3.69 -4.15
N LYS A 174 -25.29 3.27 -4.83
CA LYS A 174 -25.19 2.62 -6.14
C LYS A 174 -24.44 3.47 -7.17
N TYR A 175 -24.67 4.77 -7.21
CA TYR A 175 -23.99 5.65 -8.18
C TYR A 175 -22.50 5.74 -7.90
N PHE A 176 -22.13 5.74 -6.63
CA PHE A 176 -20.73 5.68 -6.22
C PHE A 176 -20.09 4.34 -6.63
N SER A 177 -20.73 3.21 -6.33
CA SER A 177 -20.23 1.89 -6.69
C SER A 177 -20.11 1.72 -8.21
N ASP A 178 -21.11 2.14 -8.98
CA ASP A 178 -21.07 2.07 -10.45
C ASP A 178 -19.92 2.90 -11.04
N TYR A 179 -19.63 4.06 -10.43
CA TYR A 179 -18.50 4.89 -10.81
C TYR A 179 -17.18 4.20 -10.54
N VAL A 180 -16.97 3.72 -9.32
CA VAL A 180 -15.74 3.05 -8.89
C VAL A 180 -15.48 1.80 -9.75
N ASN A 181 -16.48 0.94 -9.90
CA ASN A 181 -16.37 -0.28 -10.70
C ASN A 181 -15.97 0.02 -12.15
N ARG A 182 -16.60 1.04 -12.77
CA ARG A 182 -16.25 1.44 -14.15
C ARG A 182 -14.80 1.91 -14.28
N VAL A 183 -14.29 2.69 -13.33
CA VAL A 183 -12.91 3.17 -13.36
C VAL A 183 -11.94 2.00 -13.15
N MET A 184 -12.22 1.14 -12.19
CA MET A 184 -11.39 -0.04 -11.90
C MET A 184 -11.38 -1.05 -13.04
N ASP A 185 -12.51 -1.22 -13.74
CA ASP A 185 -12.59 -2.05 -14.96
C ASP A 185 -11.64 -1.54 -16.07
N ILE A 186 -11.51 -0.23 -16.20
CA ILE A 186 -10.56 0.37 -17.16
C ILE A 186 -9.10 0.13 -16.72
N MET A 187 -8.84 0.17 -15.41
CA MET A 187 -7.49 0.07 -14.87
C MET A 187 -6.94 -1.36 -14.85
N LYS A 188 -7.79 -2.38 -14.68
CA LYS A 188 -7.37 -3.77 -14.41
C LYS A 188 -6.47 -4.38 -15.49
N ASP A 189 -6.65 -3.98 -16.74
CA ASP A 189 -5.89 -4.48 -17.90
C ASP A 189 -4.77 -3.50 -18.32
N GLY A 190 -4.57 -2.43 -17.56
CA GLY A 190 -3.56 -1.42 -17.83
C GLY A 190 -2.15 -1.86 -17.45
N HIS A 191 -1.16 -1.31 -18.15
CA HIS A 191 0.24 -1.41 -17.76
C HIS A 191 0.70 -0.08 -17.17
N TYR A 192 1.27 -0.14 -15.96
CA TYR A 192 1.82 1.05 -15.30
C TYR A 192 3.24 1.34 -15.82
N PRO A 193 3.49 2.49 -16.44
CA PRO A 193 4.73 2.76 -17.17
C PRO A 193 5.85 3.30 -16.25
N ALA A 194 6.05 2.73 -15.06
CA ALA A 194 7.12 3.15 -14.17
C ALA A 194 8.49 2.79 -14.74
N LYS A 195 9.38 3.77 -14.82
CA LYS A 195 10.79 3.60 -15.17
C LYS A 195 11.72 3.86 -13.98
N ILE A 196 11.17 4.30 -12.86
CA ILE A 196 11.89 4.62 -11.64
C ILE A 196 11.49 3.62 -10.56
N GLY A 197 12.47 2.94 -9.99
CA GLY A 197 12.33 2.23 -8.73
C GLY A 197 12.77 3.12 -7.57
N LEU A 198 11.94 3.24 -6.56
CA LEU A 198 12.27 3.90 -5.31
C LEU A 198 12.53 2.84 -4.25
N LEU A 199 13.75 2.79 -3.71
CA LEU A 199 14.12 1.80 -2.70
C LEU A 199 13.29 1.98 -1.42
N TYR A 200 12.69 0.88 -0.95
CA TYR A 200 12.04 0.79 0.36
C TYR A 200 13.12 0.69 1.46
N PRO A 201 13.21 1.66 2.38
CA PRO A 201 14.37 1.78 3.26
C PRO A 201 14.26 0.98 4.58
N ALA A 202 13.53 -0.15 4.61
CA ALA A 202 13.28 -0.88 5.86
C ALA A 202 14.57 -1.30 6.57
N GLU A 203 15.54 -1.85 5.84
CA GLU A 203 16.80 -2.29 6.41
C GLU A 203 17.65 -1.12 6.93
N MET A 204 17.55 0.04 6.30
CA MET A 204 18.21 1.26 6.75
C MET A 204 17.56 1.78 8.03
N GLU A 205 16.22 1.78 8.12
CA GLU A 205 15.47 2.13 9.33
C GLU A 205 15.81 1.24 10.52
N TRP A 206 16.09 -0.05 10.27
CA TRP A 206 16.47 -0.97 11.34
C TRP A 206 17.90 -0.72 11.86
N ALA A 207 18.75 -0.12 11.06
CA ALA A 207 20.19 -0.03 11.33
C ALA A 207 20.64 1.32 11.88
N GLY A 208 19.96 2.41 11.58
CA GLY A 208 20.37 3.75 11.99
C GLY A 208 19.51 4.87 11.43
N ASP A 209 20.08 6.05 11.28
CA ASP A 209 19.39 7.20 10.71
C ASP A 209 19.06 6.97 9.23
N TYR A 210 17.86 7.35 8.83
CA TYR A 210 17.36 7.10 7.47
C TYR A 210 16.41 8.20 6.99
N MET A 211 16.22 8.25 5.67
CA MET A 211 15.20 9.08 5.05
C MET A 211 13.94 8.22 4.80
N PRO A 212 12.78 8.59 5.37
CA PRO A 212 11.52 7.89 5.11
C PRO A 212 11.14 7.89 3.63
N VAL A 213 10.54 6.78 3.17
CA VAL A 213 10.19 6.56 1.75
C VAL A 213 9.23 7.61 1.21
N GLU A 214 8.36 8.16 2.06
CA GLU A 214 7.39 9.19 1.67
C GLU A 214 8.03 10.50 1.23
N LYS A 215 9.25 10.82 1.67
CA LYS A 215 9.95 12.04 1.25
C LYS A 215 10.22 12.06 -0.26
N PRO A 216 10.98 11.12 -0.83
CA PRO A 216 11.17 11.06 -2.28
C PRO A 216 9.87 10.70 -3.03
N ALA A 217 8.99 9.86 -2.46
CA ALA A 217 7.70 9.53 -3.07
C ALA A 217 6.83 10.76 -3.29
N ARG A 218 6.82 11.71 -2.34
CA ARG A 218 6.13 13.00 -2.49
C ARG A 218 6.69 13.80 -3.66
N VAL A 219 8.01 13.93 -3.76
CA VAL A 219 8.65 14.68 -4.84
C VAL A 219 8.31 14.09 -6.20
N LEU A 220 8.43 12.78 -6.36
CA LEU A 220 8.09 12.08 -7.60
C LEU A 220 6.61 12.26 -7.96
N THR A 221 5.71 12.05 -6.99
CA THR A 221 4.26 12.20 -7.19
C THR A 221 3.88 13.62 -7.59
N GLN A 222 4.41 14.64 -6.91
CA GLN A 222 4.12 16.04 -7.20
C GLN A 222 4.69 16.50 -8.55
N SER A 223 5.77 15.85 -8.98
CA SER A 223 6.37 16.07 -10.31
C SER A 223 5.71 15.24 -11.42
N GLN A 224 4.67 14.46 -11.10
CA GLN A 224 3.97 13.56 -12.04
C GLN A 224 4.91 12.52 -12.69
N ILE A 225 5.92 12.08 -11.97
CA ILE A 225 6.88 11.07 -12.41
C ILE A 225 6.43 9.70 -11.88
N PRO A 226 6.09 8.74 -12.75
CA PRO A 226 5.67 7.41 -12.33
C PRO A 226 6.83 6.61 -11.74
N PHE A 227 6.59 5.92 -10.63
CA PHE A 227 7.57 5.08 -9.95
C PHE A 227 6.90 3.89 -9.28
N ASP A 228 7.66 2.84 -9.02
CA ASP A 228 7.31 1.77 -8.09
C ASP A 228 8.29 1.72 -6.93
N ILE A 229 7.81 1.30 -5.77
CA ILE A 229 8.66 1.07 -4.60
C ILE A 229 9.24 -0.34 -4.72
N VAL A 230 10.57 -0.44 -4.72
CA VAL A 230 11.31 -1.68 -4.87
C VAL A 230 12.00 -2.05 -3.56
N THR A 231 12.10 -3.34 -3.26
CA THR A 231 12.76 -3.83 -2.04
C THR A 231 14.12 -4.41 -2.34
N ARG A 232 14.94 -4.56 -1.29
CA ARG A 232 16.18 -5.34 -1.34
C ARG A 232 15.95 -6.73 -1.93
N ASP A 233 14.86 -7.42 -1.50
CA ASP A 233 14.56 -8.77 -1.94
C ASP A 233 14.25 -8.83 -3.45
N TYR A 234 13.51 -7.85 -3.99
CA TYR A 234 13.27 -7.74 -5.42
C TYR A 234 14.53 -7.39 -6.20
N LEU A 235 15.35 -6.45 -5.70
CA LEU A 235 16.59 -6.06 -6.37
C LEU A 235 17.59 -7.21 -6.45
N LYS A 236 17.67 -8.07 -5.44
CA LYS A 236 18.54 -9.27 -5.47
C LYS A 236 18.13 -10.27 -6.54
N GLN A 237 16.87 -10.29 -6.94
CA GLN A 237 16.33 -11.17 -7.97
C GLN A 237 16.27 -10.50 -9.35
N ALA A 238 16.60 -9.21 -9.43
CA ALA A 238 16.50 -8.45 -10.67
C ALA A 238 17.49 -8.91 -11.73
N GLU A 239 17.04 -8.98 -12.97
CA GLU A 239 17.90 -9.10 -14.13
C GLU A 239 18.48 -7.72 -14.48
N ILE A 240 19.81 -7.59 -14.47
CA ILE A 240 20.50 -6.32 -14.79
C ILE A 240 21.19 -6.45 -16.13
N THR A 241 20.78 -5.64 -17.10
CA THR A 241 21.30 -5.64 -18.47
C THR A 241 21.19 -4.25 -19.09
N ASP A 242 22.26 -3.80 -19.77
CA ASP A 242 22.31 -2.56 -20.55
C ASP A 242 21.82 -1.31 -19.77
N GLY A 243 22.29 -1.14 -18.55
CA GLY A 243 21.93 0.02 -17.72
C GLY A 243 20.50 0.00 -17.17
N LYS A 244 19.83 -1.14 -17.24
CA LYS A 244 18.47 -1.34 -16.75
C LYS A 244 18.41 -2.52 -15.80
N TYR A 245 17.40 -2.52 -14.93
CA TYR A 245 17.08 -3.68 -14.11
C TYR A 245 15.60 -4.03 -14.25
N LYS A 246 15.35 -5.34 -14.35
CA LYS A 246 14.02 -5.88 -14.56
C LYS A 246 13.59 -6.72 -13.37
N ILE A 247 12.41 -6.42 -12.86
CA ILE A 247 11.73 -7.17 -11.79
C ILE A 247 10.37 -7.59 -12.33
N ASN A 248 10.11 -8.90 -12.39
CA ASN A 248 8.92 -9.46 -13.03
C ASN A 248 8.78 -8.93 -14.49
N GLN A 249 7.72 -8.20 -14.78
CA GLN A 249 7.48 -7.62 -16.12
C GLN A 249 7.87 -6.14 -16.21
N THR A 250 8.28 -5.51 -15.11
CA THR A 250 8.62 -4.09 -15.06
C THR A 250 10.12 -3.88 -15.25
N GLU A 251 10.47 -3.01 -16.20
CA GLU A 251 11.84 -2.61 -16.49
C GLU A 251 12.09 -1.20 -16.00
N PHE A 252 13.14 -1.03 -15.20
CA PHE A 252 13.51 0.23 -14.59
C PHE A 252 14.82 0.76 -15.17
N GLU A 253 14.89 2.07 -15.37
CA GLU A 253 16.07 2.79 -15.88
C GLU A 253 16.78 3.58 -14.78
N VAL A 254 16.09 3.86 -13.67
CA VAL A 254 16.62 4.66 -12.56
C VAL A 254 16.26 4.00 -11.23
N LEU A 255 17.23 3.96 -10.32
CA LEU A 255 17.01 3.58 -8.92
C LEU A 255 17.23 4.81 -8.03
N VAL A 256 16.18 5.24 -7.34
CA VAL A 256 16.27 6.26 -6.30
C VAL A 256 16.51 5.59 -4.97
N VAL A 257 17.64 5.89 -4.35
CA VAL A 257 18.05 5.35 -3.03
C VAL A 257 17.91 6.47 -2.00
N PRO A 258 16.95 6.36 -1.05
CA PRO A 258 16.85 7.29 0.06
C PRO A 258 18.11 7.25 0.92
N TYR A 259 18.39 8.33 1.65
CA TYR A 259 19.49 8.34 2.58
C TYR A 259 19.32 7.25 3.66
N GLY A 260 20.41 6.58 4.00
CA GLY A 260 20.54 5.69 5.13
C GLY A 260 21.97 5.71 5.65
N GLU A 261 22.12 5.79 6.97
CA GLU A 261 23.44 5.76 7.62
C GLU A 261 24.15 4.43 7.39
N TYR A 262 23.38 3.34 7.40
CA TYR A 262 23.85 1.98 7.13
C TYR A 262 23.03 1.32 6.05
N MET A 263 23.68 0.47 5.27
CA MET A 263 23.06 -0.32 4.21
C MET A 263 23.62 -1.75 4.25
N PRO A 264 22.77 -2.79 4.05
CA PRO A 264 23.25 -4.16 3.92
C PRO A 264 24.24 -4.30 2.75
N GLU A 265 25.32 -5.09 2.96
CA GLU A 265 26.39 -5.23 1.96
C GLU A 265 25.86 -5.84 0.64
N ASP A 266 24.98 -6.84 0.70
CA ASP A 266 24.39 -7.45 -0.49
C ASP A 266 23.51 -6.47 -1.30
N LEU A 267 22.83 -5.52 -0.64
CA LEU A 267 22.10 -4.45 -1.31
C LEU A 267 23.05 -3.48 -2.01
N LYS A 268 24.14 -3.10 -1.33
CA LYS A 268 25.20 -2.25 -1.89
C LYS A 268 25.81 -2.89 -3.14
N GLU A 269 26.14 -4.18 -3.09
CA GLU A 269 26.67 -4.92 -4.24
C GLU A 269 25.74 -4.86 -5.47
N VAL A 270 24.43 -5.03 -5.27
CA VAL A 270 23.44 -4.93 -6.36
C VAL A 270 23.39 -3.52 -6.94
N ILE A 271 23.39 -2.50 -6.09
CA ILE A 271 23.41 -1.08 -6.53
C ILE A 271 24.68 -0.79 -7.33
N GLU A 272 25.84 -1.22 -6.84
CA GLU A 272 27.11 -1.02 -7.55
C GLU A 272 27.14 -1.77 -8.89
N LYS A 273 26.55 -2.96 -8.97
CA LYS A 273 26.41 -3.69 -10.22
C LYS A 273 25.57 -2.92 -11.23
N PHE A 274 24.43 -2.37 -10.80
CA PHE A 274 23.59 -1.54 -11.66
C PHE A 274 24.31 -0.27 -12.14
N CYS A 275 25.11 0.38 -11.30
CA CYS A 275 25.86 1.58 -11.68
C CYS A 275 27.00 1.32 -12.68
N LYS A 276 27.44 0.07 -12.86
CA LYS A 276 28.53 -0.34 -13.77
C LYS A 276 28.06 -0.79 -15.14
N THR A 277 26.77 -1.00 -15.32
CA THR A 277 26.15 -1.39 -16.60
C THR A 277 25.61 -0.21 -17.35
#